data_995ec377dbcc6745d4e7c1b99bf48579
#
_entry.id   995ec377dbcc6745d4e7c1b99bf48579
#
_cell.length_a   1.000
_cell.length_b   1.000
_cell.length_c   1.000
_cell.angle_alpha   90.00
_cell.angle_beta   90.00
_cell.angle_gamma   90.00
#
_symmetry.space_group_name_H-M   'P 1'
#
loop_
_entity.id
_entity.type
_entity.pdbx_description
1 polymer ?
#
loop_
_entity_poly.entity_id
_entity_poly.type
_entity_poly.pdbx_seq_one_letter_code
_entity_poly.pdbx_strand_id
1 'polypeptide(L)'
;MQTLTAPTSVSIHRHTPRPSTGRPNSVRVTARAVSSAPSGAATRAPAPSHFAPAKPAIATPKAPAPARRDEKKKLNLFQRAAGMALDAFEEGFVANVLERPHGLSKTVDPAIQIAGNFAPVGETPPTHALPVTGRIPPFIDGVYARNGANPHFDPVAGHHLFDGDGMVHALRIRNGAAESYASRFTATERLTQERALGRPIFPKAIGELHGHSGIARLALFYARAACGLVDPSRGTGVANAGLVYFNGHLLAMSEDDIPYHVRVGEDGDLATVGRYDFAGQLDCPMIAHPKLDPATGDLHALSYDVIKKPYLKYFYFAADGTKSPDVEIPLDQPTMIHDFAITQNFVVVPDHQVVFKLQEMLRGGSPVVLDKAKTSRFGILPKRASDSSEMLWVDVPDCFCFHLWNAWEEPATDEVVVIGSCMTPADSIFNDSDEPLQSVLTEIRLNTRTGASTRRPVLAAADQVNLEVGMVNSNLLGRKTRYAYLAVAEPWPKVSGFAKVDLATGELTKFDYGEGRFGGEPCFVPMDPALSRGEDDGYILTFVHDEAAGTSELLVVNAADMRLEATIQLPSRVPYGFHGTFITASELESQA
;
A
#
# COMPACT_ATOMS: atom_id res chain seq x y z
N MET A 1 -34.91 29.27 45.98
CA MET A 1 -35.21 30.70 46.13
C MET A 1 -34.43 31.46 45.09
N GLN A 2 -35.16 32.06 44.20
CA GLN A 2 -34.90 33.29 43.40
C GLN A 2 -33.73 33.18 42.40
N THR A 3 -33.81 33.61 41.20
CA THR A 3 -34.88 33.96 40.21
C THR A 3 -34.19 34.20 38.89
N LEU A 4 -34.86 33.77 37.81
CA LEU A 4 -34.72 34.14 36.42
C LEU A 4 -34.38 35.61 36.14
N THR A 5 -33.60 35.87 35.09
CA THR A 5 -33.97 36.83 34.04
C THR A 5 -33.13 36.64 32.77
N ALA A 6 -33.76 36.33 31.66
CA ALA A 6 -33.49 36.82 30.31
C ALA A 6 -34.55 37.93 30.04
N PRO A 7 -34.56 38.65 28.92
CA PRO A 7 -33.82 38.64 27.66
C PRO A 7 -33.42 40.05 27.16
N THR A 8 -32.74 40.20 26.04
CA THR A 8 -33.16 41.22 25.04
C THR A 8 -32.61 40.90 23.65
N SER A 9 -33.52 40.76 22.76
CA SER A 9 -33.40 40.75 21.29
C SER A 9 -33.10 42.15 20.76
N VAL A 10 -32.20 42.26 19.76
CA VAL A 10 -32.24 43.37 18.80
C VAL A 10 -32.10 42.84 17.38
N SER A 11 -33.04 43.33 16.60
CA SER A 11 -33.42 42.95 15.26
C SER A 11 -32.70 43.77 14.18
N ILE A 12 -32.32 43.13 13.10
CA ILE A 12 -32.37 43.50 11.68
C ILE A 12 -31.72 44.81 11.20
N HIS A 13 -30.82 44.69 10.22
CA HIS A 13 -31.04 45.33 8.92
C HIS A 13 -30.27 44.59 7.81
N ARG A 14 -31.05 44.15 6.82
CA ARG A 14 -30.56 43.68 5.50
C ARG A 14 -30.06 44.86 4.68
N HIS A 15 -28.88 44.72 4.12
CA HIS A 15 -28.53 45.39 2.87
C HIS A 15 -27.85 44.42 1.92
N THR A 16 -28.56 44.08 0.86
CA THR A 16 -28.00 43.52 -0.37
C THR A 16 -27.38 44.61 -1.23
N PRO A 17 -26.26 44.37 -1.85
CA PRO A 17 -26.06 44.84 -3.22
C PRO A 17 -25.87 43.69 -4.19
N ARG A 18 -26.41 43.87 -5.37
CA ARG A 18 -26.38 43.03 -6.55
C ARG A 18 -25.01 43.03 -7.25
N PRO A 19 -24.76 42.07 -8.16
CA PRO A 19 -23.45 41.53 -8.47
C PRO A 19 -22.75 42.29 -9.61
N SER A 20 -21.42 42.31 -9.56
CA SER A 20 -20.60 42.61 -10.74
C SER A 20 -19.95 41.30 -11.24
N THR A 21 -20.20 41.05 -12.48
CA THR A 21 -19.70 39.97 -13.33
C THR A 21 -18.17 40.00 -13.46
N GLY A 22 -17.55 38.86 -13.19
CA GLY A 22 -16.17 38.61 -13.52
C GLY A 22 -15.84 37.16 -13.24
N ARG A 23 -16.08 36.28 -14.22
CA ARG A 23 -15.60 34.91 -14.22
C ARG A 23 -14.12 34.86 -14.59
N PRO A 24 -13.28 34.17 -13.86
CA PRO A 24 -12.13 33.53 -14.46
C PRO A 24 -12.56 32.13 -14.93
N ASN A 25 -12.37 31.85 -16.20
CA ASN A 25 -12.53 30.54 -16.82
C ASN A 25 -11.47 29.60 -16.26
N SER A 26 -11.86 28.68 -15.37
CA SER A 26 -11.06 27.50 -15.12
C SER A 26 -11.35 26.48 -16.23
N VAL A 27 -10.37 26.26 -17.09
CA VAL A 27 -10.44 25.22 -18.12
C VAL A 27 -10.20 23.88 -17.42
N ARG A 28 -11.26 23.13 -17.17
CA ARG A 28 -11.17 21.70 -16.81
C ARG A 28 -10.77 20.93 -18.07
N VAL A 29 -9.56 20.42 -18.09
CA VAL A 29 -9.16 19.41 -19.07
C VAL A 29 -9.37 18.04 -18.43
N THR A 30 -10.44 17.38 -18.80
CA THR A 30 -10.66 15.98 -18.48
C THR A 30 -10.08 15.15 -19.61
N ALA A 31 -8.94 14.52 -19.41
CA ALA A 31 -8.39 13.56 -20.36
C ALA A 31 -9.17 12.24 -20.22
N ARG A 32 -9.96 11.89 -21.23
CA ARG A 32 -10.60 10.59 -21.33
C ARG A 32 -9.72 9.63 -22.11
N ALA A 33 -9.53 8.43 -21.63
CA ALA A 33 -8.99 7.35 -22.45
C ALA A 33 -10.03 7.00 -23.53
N VAL A 34 -9.81 7.45 -24.76
CA VAL A 34 -10.67 7.09 -25.89
C VAL A 34 -10.05 5.90 -26.59
N SER A 35 -10.68 4.75 -26.46
CA SER A 35 -10.45 3.63 -27.36
C SER A 35 -11.13 3.97 -28.70
N SER A 36 -10.34 4.31 -29.69
CA SER A 36 -10.84 4.54 -31.04
C SER A 36 -10.97 3.22 -31.79
N ALA A 37 -12.18 2.73 -31.93
CA ALA A 37 -12.52 1.79 -33.01
C ALA A 37 -12.90 2.59 -34.26
N PRO A 38 -12.44 2.22 -35.47
CA PRO A 38 -12.79 2.92 -36.69
C PRO A 38 -14.20 2.55 -37.14
N SER A 39 -15.10 3.52 -37.25
CA SER A 39 -16.39 3.39 -37.92
C SER A 39 -16.18 3.44 -39.44
N GLY A 40 -16.33 2.30 -40.12
CA GLY A 40 -16.42 2.22 -41.56
C GLY A 40 -17.90 2.15 -41.99
N ALA A 41 -18.32 3.12 -42.80
CA ALA A 41 -19.63 3.17 -43.40
C ALA A 41 -19.83 2.05 -44.42
N ALA A 42 -21.01 1.43 -44.39
CA ALA A 42 -21.42 0.39 -45.31
C ALA A 42 -21.81 0.92 -46.68
N THR A 43 -21.29 0.33 -47.74
CA THR A 43 -21.96 0.25 -49.07
C THR A 43 -22.08 -1.21 -49.46
N ARG A 44 -23.29 -1.56 -49.96
CA ARG A 44 -23.80 -2.89 -50.22
C ARG A 44 -23.59 -3.29 -51.69
N ALA A 45 -23.13 -4.49 -51.94
CA ALA A 45 -23.52 -5.49 -52.91
C ALA A 45 -22.33 -6.14 -53.66
N PRO A 46 -22.44 -7.32 -54.28
CA PRO A 46 -23.16 -8.57 -53.97
C PRO A 46 -22.20 -9.78 -53.84
N ALA A 47 -22.75 -10.90 -53.38
CA ALA A 47 -22.01 -12.17 -53.24
C ALA A 47 -21.63 -12.84 -54.57
N PRO A 48 -20.51 -13.61 -54.52
CA PRO A 48 -20.61 -15.03 -54.91
C PRO A 48 -19.74 -16.01 -54.10
N SER A 49 -20.35 -17.20 -53.89
CA SER A 49 -19.81 -18.57 -53.85
C SER A 49 -18.50 -18.90 -53.07
N HIS A 50 -18.69 -19.71 -52.06
CA HIS A 50 -17.91 -20.85 -51.56
C HIS A 50 -16.44 -21.02 -51.98
N PHE A 51 -15.53 -20.77 -51.04
CA PHE A 51 -14.37 -21.61 -50.76
C PHE A 51 -14.00 -21.37 -49.29
N ALA A 52 -14.04 -22.44 -48.47
CA ALA A 52 -13.62 -22.38 -47.08
C ALA A 52 -12.09 -22.47 -47.00
N PRO A 53 -11.40 -21.47 -46.35
CA PRO A 53 -10.01 -21.67 -46.00
C PRO A 53 -9.89 -22.50 -44.72
N ALA A 54 -8.97 -23.44 -44.74
CA ALA A 54 -8.60 -24.28 -43.59
C ALA A 54 -8.20 -23.39 -42.39
N LYS A 55 -8.77 -23.66 -41.21
CA LYS A 55 -8.37 -23.07 -39.96
C LYS A 55 -6.89 -23.40 -39.70
N PRO A 56 -6.03 -22.41 -39.37
CA PRO A 56 -4.71 -22.70 -38.83
C PRO A 56 -4.88 -23.43 -37.52
N ALA A 57 -4.18 -24.57 -37.36
CA ALA A 57 -4.11 -25.33 -36.13
C ALA A 57 -3.50 -24.42 -35.06
N ILE A 58 -4.32 -23.99 -34.07
CA ILE A 58 -3.84 -23.34 -32.87
C ILE A 58 -3.00 -24.37 -32.13
N ALA A 59 -1.67 -24.18 -32.09
CA ALA A 59 -0.79 -24.95 -31.25
C ALA A 59 -1.26 -24.80 -29.79
N THR A 60 -1.69 -25.90 -29.20
CA THR A 60 -2.00 -25.97 -27.78
C THR A 60 -0.78 -25.53 -27.00
N PRO A 61 -0.90 -24.54 -26.07
CA PRO A 61 0.20 -24.17 -25.23
C PRO A 61 0.69 -25.39 -24.46
N LYS A 62 2.00 -25.63 -24.52
CA LYS A 62 2.66 -26.68 -23.74
C LYS A 62 2.32 -26.41 -22.27
N ALA A 63 1.75 -27.38 -21.58
CA ALA A 63 1.43 -27.29 -20.18
C ALA A 63 2.63 -26.72 -19.39
N PRO A 64 2.45 -25.75 -18.48
CA PRO A 64 3.53 -25.23 -17.68
C PRO A 64 4.21 -26.37 -16.92
N ALA A 65 5.54 -26.27 -16.77
CA ALA A 65 6.30 -27.21 -15.97
C ALA A 65 5.65 -27.31 -14.59
N PRO A 66 5.51 -28.52 -14.01
CA PRO A 66 4.86 -28.66 -12.72
C PRO A 66 5.59 -27.77 -11.70
N ALA A 67 4.83 -26.89 -11.03
CA ALA A 67 5.31 -26.13 -9.89
C ALA A 67 6.05 -27.11 -8.96
N ARG A 68 7.22 -26.67 -8.41
CA ARG A 68 7.95 -27.47 -7.41
C ARG A 68 6.92 -27.99 -6.42
N ARG A 69 6.77 -29.32 -6.33
CA ARG A 69 5.89 -29.93 -5.32
C ARG A 69 6.44 -29.53 -3.98
N ASP A 70 5.67 -28.73 -3.23
CA ASP A 70 5.98 -28.39 -1.87
C ASP A 70 6.20 -29.70 -1.09
N GLU A 71 7.39 -29.87 -0.55
CA GLU A 71 7.70 -31.07 0.23
C GLU A 71 6.87 -31.03 1.52
N LYS A 72 5.89 -31.93 1.62
CA LYS A 72 5.07 -32.08 2.82
C LYS A 72 5.96 -32.34 4.03
N LYS A 73 5.77 -31.58 5.10
CA LYS A 73 6.49 -31.78 6.37
C LYS A 73 6.31 -33.22 6.89
N LYS A 74 7.40 -33.93 7.09
CA LYS A 74 7.37 -35.27 7.68
C LYS A 74 7.13 -35.15 9.19
N LEU A 75 5.87 -35.26 9.61
CA LEU A 75 5.46 -35.22 11.01
C LEU A 75 5.67 -36.60 11.67
N ASN A 76 6.19 -36.64 12.90
CA ASN A 76 6.23 -37.82 13.74
C ASN A 76 4.83 -38.17 14.26
N LEU A 77 4.67 -39.34 14.92
CA LEU A 77 3.36 -39.81 15.43
C LEU A 77 2.73 -38.85 16.44
N PHE A 78 3.53 -38.26 17.34
CA PHE A 78 3.06 -37.28 18.33
C PHE A 78 2.56 -36.02 17.61
N GLN A 79 3.34 -35.47 16.70
CA GLN A 79 2.96 -34.28 15.95
C GLN A 79 1.67 -34.49 15.13
N ARG A 80 1.50 -35.67 14.50
CA ARG A 80 0.26 -36.01 13.79
C ARG A 80 -0.94 -36.07 14.74
N ALA A 81 -0.81 -36.73 15.88
CA ALA A 81 -1.89 -36.83 16.86
C ALA A 81 -2.24 -35.46 17.46
N ALA A 82 -1.22 -34.65 17.81
CA ALA A 82 -1.40 -33.30 18.31
C ALA A 82 -2.06 -32.39 17.25
N GLY A 83 -1.60 -32.45 16.01
CA GLY A 83 -2.20 -31.71 14.90
C GLY A 83 -3.68 -32.02 14.72
N MET A 84 -4.04 -33.30 14.62
CA MET A 84 -5.45 -33.73 14.50
C MET A 84 -6.31 -33.29 15.70
N ALA A 85 -5.78 -33.33 16.91
CA ALA A 85 -6.53 -32.92 18.10
C ALA A 85 -6.76 -31.39 18.12
N LEU A 86 -5.73 -30.61 17.79
CA LEU A 86 -5.82 -29.15 17.70
C LEU A 86 -6.74 -28.69 16.56
N ASP A 87 -6.70 -29.38 15.42
CA ASP A 87 -7.57 -29.10 14.28
C ASP A 87 -9.03 -29.43 14.62
N ALA A 88 -9.28 -30.59 15.26
CA ALA A 88 -10.63 -30.93 15.71
C ALA A 88 -11.19 -29.94 16.77
N PHE A 89 -10.33 -29.42 17.64
CA PHE A 89 -10.73 -28.37 18.59
C PHE A 89 -11.02 -27.04 17.87
N GLU A 90 -10.20 -26.65 16.91
CA GLU A 90 -10.42 -25.44 16.11
C GLU A 90 -11.75 -25.51 15.36
N GLU A 91 -11.97 -26.58 14.61
CA GLU A 91 -13.20 -26.78 13.83
C GLU A 91 -14.43 -26.99 14.72
N GLY A 92 -14.31 -27.83 15.74
CA GLY A 92 -15.43 -28.21 16.60
C GLY A 92 -15.86 -27.12 17.59
N PHE A 93 -14.90 -26.42 18.19
CA PHE A 93 -15.18 -25.43 19.21
C PHE A 93 -15.00 -23.99 18.73
N VAL A 94 -13.83 -23.63 18.20
CA VAL A 94 -13.58 -22.22 17.85
C VAL A 94 -14.50 -21.78 16.71
N ALA A 95 -14.49 -22.50 15.59
CA ALA A 95 -15.30 -22.13 14.43
C ALA A 95 -16.81 -22.27 14.69
N ASN A 96 -17.27 -23.37 15.32
CA ASN A 96 -18.70 -23.64 15.46
C ASN A 96 -19.34 -23.00 16.68
N VAL A 97 -18.59 -22.77 17.78
CA VAL A 97 -19.16 -22.25 19.05
C VAL A 97 -18.82 -20.77 19.26
N LEU A 98 -17.58 -20.36 18.96
CA LEU A 98 -17.16 -18.98 19.19
C LEU A 98 -17.41 -18.05 18.00
N GLU A 99 -17.24 -18.53 16.75
CA GLU A 99 -17.32 -17.69 15.54
C GLU A 99 -18.70 -17.74 14.88
N ARG A 100 -19.17 -18.95 14.52
CA ARG A 100 -20.42 -19.11 13.76
C ARG A 100 -21.68 -18.41 14.34
N PRO A 101 -21.85 -18.28 15.67
CA PRO A 101 -22.99 -17.54 16.24
C PRO A 101 -22.92 -16.03 16.02
N HIS A 102 -21.77 -15.50 15.67
CA HIS A 102 -21.54 -14.08 15.48
C HIS A 102 -21.21 -13.81 14.01
N GLY A 103 -21.97 -12.93 13.36
CA GLY A 103 -21.65 -12.45 12.01
C GLY A 103 -20.31 -11.69 12.00
N LEU A 104 -19.55 -11.83 10.93
CA LEU A 104 -18.33 -11.05 10.74
C LEU A 104 -18.70 -9.60 10.40
N SER A 105 -17.91 -8.65 10.87
CA SER A 105 -17.99 -7.26 10.44
C SER A 105 -17.57 -7.14 8.98
N LYS A 106 -18.04 -6.11 8.27
CA LYS A 106 -17.72 -5.90 6.85
C LYS A 106 -16.22 -5.75 6.60
N THR A 107 -15.50 -5.21 7.56
CA THR A 107 -14.04 -5.01 7.49
C THR A 107 -13.24 -6.32 7.59
N VAL A 108 -13.87 -7.43 8.01
CA VAL A 108 -13.19 -8.73 8.11
C VAL A 108 -14.00 -9.88 7.51
N ASP A 109 -15.09 -9.61 6.79
CA ASP A 109 -15.84 -10.65 6.07
C ASP A 109 -15.15 -11.00 4.75
N PRO A 110 -14.62 -12.22 4.57
CA PRO A 110 -13.96 -12.64 3.34
C PRO A 110 -14.84 -12.47 2.10
N ALA A 111 -16.18 -12.64 2.24
CA ALA A 111 -17.11 -12.46 1.13
C ALA A 111 -17.16 -11.01 0.61
N ILE A 112 -16.67 -10.06 1.39
CA ILE A 112 -16.56 -8.64 1.04
C ILE A 112 -15.11 -8.29 0.73
N GLN A 113 -14.18 -8.65 1.62
CA GLN A 113 -12.79 -8.18 1.61
C GLN A 113 -11.97 -8.73 0.43
N ILE A 114 -12.27 -9.94 -0.03
CA ILE A 114 -11.61 -10.56 -1.19
C ILE A 114 -12.60 -10.86 -2.32
N ALA A 115 -13.64 -10.03 -2.45
CA ALA A 115 -14.59 -10.09 -3.56
C ALA A 115 -14.07 -9.38 -4.82
N GLY A 116 -14.63 -9.73 -5.99
CA GLY A 116 -14.30 -9.10 -7.26
C GLY A 116 -12.81 -9.21 -7.59
N ASN A 117 -12.18 -8.11 -7.96
CA ASN A 117 -10.74 -8.13 -8.29
C ASN A 117 -9.81 -8.12 -7.06
N PHE A 118 -10.32 -8.13 -5.84
CA PHE A 118 -9.53 -8.47 -4.64
C PHE A 118 -9.34 -9.99 -4.47
N ALA A 119 -10.11 -10.79 -5.22
CA ALA A 119 -9.99 -12.25 -5.16
C ALA A 119 -8.58 -12.72 -5.55
N PRO A 120 -8.06 -13.78 -4.90
CA PRO A 120 -6.71 -14.26 -5.17
C PRO A 120 -6.53 -14.82 -6.58
N VAL A 121 -5.26 -14.84 -7.01
CA VAL A 121 -4.82 -15.45 -8.28
C VAL A 121 -3.69 -16.46 -8.03
N GLY A 122 -3.50 -17.37 -8.97
CA GLY A 122 -2.31 -18.22 -9.02
C GLY A 122 -1.08 -17.47 -9.55
N GLU A 123 0.09 -18.05 -9.35
CA GLU A 123 1.34 -17.56 -9.94
C GLU A 123 1.32 -17.63 -11.47
N THR A 124 1.88 -16.63 -12.11
CA THR A 124 2.08 -16.59 -13.56
C THR A 124 3.58 -16.74 -13.86
N PRO A 125 4.00 -17.77 -14.60
CA PRO A 125 5.39 -17.88 -15.04
C PRO A 125 5.74 -16.77 -16.03
N PRO A 126 7.04 -16.51 -16.29
CA PRO A 126 7.45 -15.52 -17.27
C PRO A 126 6.73 -15.70 -18.61
N THR A 127 6.02 -14.68 -19.02
CA THR A 127 5.33 -14.60 -20.32
C THR A 127 5.95 -13.46 -21.09
N HIS A 128 6.43 -13.76 -22.28
CA HIS A 128 7.24 -12.83 -23.07
C HIS A 128 6.47 -12.19 -24.22
N ALA A 129 7.02 -11.08 -24.75
CA ALA A 129 6.52 -10.36 -25.91
C ALA A 129 5.06 -9.93 -25.75
N LEU A 130 4.79 -9.15 -24.71
CA LEU A 130 3.44 -8.69 -24.40
C LEU A 130 2.93 -7.69 -25.44
N PRO A 131 1.64 -7.74 -25.81
CA PRO A 131 1.06 -6.78 -26.76
C PRO A 131 1.08 -5.36 -26.19
N VAL A 132 1.54 -4.40 -27.01
CA VAL A 132 1.61 -2.98 -26.68
C VAL A 132 0.77 -2.18 -27.68
N THR A 133 -0.06 -1.30 -27.16
CA THR A 133 -0.76 -0.25 -27.92
C THR A 133 -0.13 1.09 -27.55
N GLY A 134 0.16 1.93 -28.54
CA GLY A 134 0.91 3.18 -28.34
C GLY A 134 2.42 2.96 -28.40
N ARG A 135 3.20 3.78 -27.71
CA ARG A 135 4.65 3.70 -27.71
C ARG A 135 5.21 3.86 -26.31
N ILE A 136 5.92 2.86 -25.84
CA ILE A 136 6.64 2.95 -24.55
C ILE A 136 7.80 3.94 -24.71
N PRO A 137 7.91 4.97 -23.85
CA PRO A 137 9.01 5.91 -23.90
C PRO A 137 10.36 5.20 -23.70
N PRO A 138 11.41 5.50 -24.48
CA PRO A 138 12.71 4.84 -24.39
C PRO A 138 13.39 4.98 -23.02
N PHE A 139 13.00 5.99 -22.26
CA PHE A 139 13.50 6.20 -20.90
C PHE A 139 13.01 5.12 -19.91
N ILE A 140 11.84 4.53 -20.15
CA ILE A 140 11.31 3.44 -19.33
C ILE A 140 12.05 2.16 -19.71
N ASP A 141 13.15 1.89 -19.02
CA ASP A 141 13.99 0.69 -19.18
C ASP A 141 14.31 0.10 -17.80
N GLY A 142 13.74 -1.07 -17.50
CA GLY A 142 13.82 -1.69 -16.19
C GLY A 142 12.63 -2.60 -15.88
N VAL A 143 12.29 -2.70 -14.60
CA VAL A 143 11.17 -3.52 -14.10
C VAL A 143 10.25 -2.68 -13.24
N TYR A 144 8.98 -2.62 -13.60
CA TYR A 144 7.92 -2.19 -12.69
C TYR A 144 7.45 -3.39 -11.88
N ALA A 145 7.61 -3.32 -10.57
CA ALA A 145 7.15 -4.34 -9.63
C ALA A 145 6.10 -3.75 -8.68
N ARG A 146 5.04 -4.53 -8.41
CA ARG A 146 3.99 -4.16 -7.45
C ARG A 146 3.69 -5.32 -6.53
N ASN A 147 3.60 -5.04 -5.23
CA ASN A 147 3.23 -5.98 -4.18
C ASN A 147 1.73 -5.93 -3.87
N GLY A 148 1.21 -6.98 -3.27
CA GLY A 148 -0.18 -7.01 -2.83
C GLY A 148 -0.49 -8.26 -2.03
N ALA A 149 -1.58 -8.19 -1.26
CA ALA A 149 -2.11 -9.31 -0.51
C ALA A 149 -2.85 -10.28 -1.46
N ASN A 150 -2.45 -11.54 -1.44
CA ASN A 150 -3.03 -12.60 -2.25
C ASN A 150 -3.08 -13.88 -1.41
N PRO A 151 -4.18 -14.18 -0.71
CA PRO A 151 -4.24 -15.35 0.17
C PRO A 151 -4.02 -16.64 -0.63
N HIS A 152 -3.01 -17.42 -0.21
CA HIS A 152 -2.69 -18.71 -0.85
C HIS A 152 -3.69 -19.79 -0.48
N PHE A 153 -4.20 -19.75 0.75
CA PHE A 153 -5.26 -20.61 1.25
C PHE A 153 -6.55 -19.83 1.42
N ASP A 154 -7.68 -20.49 1.18
CA ASP A 154 -8.98 -19.89 1.48
C ASP A 154 -9.07 -19.52 2.97
N PRO A 155 -9.59 -18.33 3.30
CA PRO A 155 -9.79 -17.94 4.69
C PRO A 155 -10.72 -18.90 5.43
N VAL A 156 -10.30 -19.34 6.62
CA VAL A 156 -11.08 -20.24 7.50
C VAL A 156 -11.90 -19.47 8.55
N ALA A 157 -11.69 -18.16 8.65
CA ALA A 157 -12.36 -17.25 9.57
C ALA A 157 -12.39 -15.84 8.98
N GLY A 158 -12.39 -14.80 9.82
CA GLY A 158 -12.27 -13.43 9.35
C GLY A 158 -11.01 -13.19 8.52
N HIS A 159 -11.11 -12.28 7.55
CA HIS A 159 -10.01 -11.92 6.66
C HIS A 159 -10.17 -10.45 6.25
N HIS A 160 -9.16 -9.66 6.48
CA HIS A 160 -9.07 -8.28 6.00
C HIS A 160 -8.29 -8.25 4.68
N LEU A 161 -8.56 -7.28 3.82
CA LEU A 161 -7.84 -7.13 2.54
C LEU A 161 -6.30 -6.99 2.70
N PHE A 162 -5.82 -6.69 3.90
CA PHE A 162 -4.39 -6.63 4.22
C PHE A 162 -3.77 -7.96 4.68
N ASP A 163 -4.56 -8.98 4.96
CA ASP A 163 -4.07 -10.23 5.59
C ASP A 163 -3.53 -11.29 4.62
N GLY A 164 -3.60 -11.08 3.30
CA GLY A 164 -3.16 -12.06 2.31
C GLY A 164 -1.64 -12.21 2.25
N ASP A 165 -1.18 -13.37 1.75
CA ASP A 165 0.24 -13.61 1.48
C ASP A 165 0.77 -12.65 0.42
N GLY A 166 2.01 -12.21 0.53
CA GLY A 166 2.64 -11.32 -0.42
C GLY A 166 2.81 -11.95 -1.80
N MET A 167 2.33 -11.26 -2.83
CA MET A 167 2.54 -11.63 -4.22
C MET A 167 3.10 -10.42 -4.99
N VAL A 168 4.26 -10.60 -5.60
CA VAL A 168 4.89 -9.59 -6.44
C VAL A 168 4.52 -9.85 -7.89
N HIS A 169 4.00 -8.82 -8.56
CA HIS A 169 3.73 -8.77 -9.99
C HIS A 169 4.79 -7.88 -10.63
N ALA A 170 5.54 -8.40 -11.58
CA ALA A 170 6.63 -7.67 -12.22
C ALA A 170 6.50 -7.68 -13.74
N LEU A 171 6.67 -6.50 -14.34
CA LEU A 171 6.70 -6.32 -15.78
C LEU A 171 8.03 -5.69 -16.18
N ARG A 172 8.78 -6.40 -17.03
CA ARG A 172 10.07 -5.95 -17.56
C ARG A 172 9.86 -5.22 -18.86
N ILE A 173 10.42 -4.02 -18.93
CA ILE A 173 10.44 -3.18 -20.12
C ILE A 173 11.90 -3.01 -20.53
N ARG A 174 12.20 -3.22 -21.81
CA ARG A 174 13.53 -3.03 -22.36
C ARG A 174 13.44 -2.49 -23.78
N ASN A 175 14.22 -1.45 -24.08
CA ASN A 175 14.30 -0.88 -25.44
C ASN A 175 12.93 -0.53 -26.05
N GLY A 176 11.98 -0.02 -25.24
CA GLY A 176 10.64 0.34 -25.70
C GLY A 176 9.71 -0.85 -25.98
N ALA A 177 10.07 -2.07 -25.58
CA ALA A 177 9.26 -3.28 -25.67
C ALA A 177 8.89 -3.80 -24.27
N ALA A 178 7.68 -4.32 -24.11
CA ALA A 178 7.26 -5.06 -22.93
C ALA A 178 7.79 -6.50 -23.03
N GLU A 179 8.96 -6.74 -22.43
CA GLU A 179 9.75 -7.95 -22.63
C GLU A 179 9.13 -9.15 -21.95
N SER A 180 8.75 -9.02 -20.67
CA SER A 180 8.17 -10.12 -19.91
C SER A 180 7.29 -9.64 -18.75
N TYR A 181 6.37 -10.49 -18.33
CA TYR A 181 5.59 -10.36 -17.11
C TYR A 181 5.62 -11.68 -16.35
N ALA A 182 5.77 -11.60 -15.03
CA ALA A 182 5.64 -12.71 -14.11
C ALA A 182 4.96 -12.27 -12.81
N SER A 183 4.32 -13.23 -12.12
CA SER A 183 3.87 -13.03 -10.75
C SER A 183 4.22 -14.22 -9.87
N ARG A 184 4.76 -13.96 -8.67
CA ARG A 184 5.18 -14.97 -7.72
C ARG A 184 4.80 -14.57 -6.29
N PHE A 185 4.41 -15.56 -5.50
CA PHE A 185 4.36 -15.38 -4.06
C PHE A 185 5.75 -15.10 -3.52
N THR A 186 5.85 -14.16 -2.59
CA THR A 186 7.02 -14.08 -1.73
C THR A 186 6.99 -15.31 -0.83
N ALA A 187 7.96 -16.23 -1.03
CA ALA A 187 8.04 -17.48 -0.26
C ALA A 187 8.52 -17.18 1.17
N THR A 188 7.66 -16.54 1.96
CA THR A 188 7.92 -16.24 3.35
C THR A 188 8.03 -17.52 4.18
N GLU A 189 8.68 -17.45 5.34
CA GLU A 189 8.79 -18.58 6.26
C GLU A 189 7.41 -19.03 6.77
N ARG A 190 6.48 -18.09 6.96
CA ARG A 190 5.07 -18.35 7.24
C ARG A 190 4.44 -19.20 6.13
N LEU A 191 4.41 -18.67 4.90
CA LEU A 191 3.80 -19.35 3.75
C LEU A 191 4.44 -20.72 3.47
N THR A 192 5.77 -20.80 3.60
CA THR A 192 6.52 -22.06 3.43
C THR A 192 6.07 -23.13 4.42
N GLN A 193 5.88 -22.77 5.70
CA GLN A 193 5.41 -23.68 6.72
C GLN A 193 3.94 -24.08 6.50
N GLU A 194 3.07 -23.16 6.14
CA GLU A 194 1.67 -23.42 5.84
C GLU A 194 1.51 -24.34 4.60
N ARG A 195 2.27 -24.10 3.53
CA ARG A 195 2.32 -25.00 2.35
C ARG A 195 2.76 -26.42 2.73
N ALA A 196 3.79 -26.55 3.58
CA ALA A 196 4.28 -27.84 4.04
C ALA A 196 3.24 -28.62 4.89
N LEU A 197 2.31 -27.91 5.54
CA LEU A 197 1.21 -28.48 6.32
C LEU A 197 -0.09 -28.62 5.49
N GLY A 198 -0.21 -27.89 4.38
CA GLY A 198 -1.36 -27.90 3.49
C GLY A 198 -2.57 -27.13 3.99
N ARG A 199 -2.39 -26.17 4.92
CA ARG A 199 -3.45 -25.34 5.49
C ARG A 199 -2.92 -24.04 6.12
N PRO A 200 -3.76 -23.00 6.28
CA PRO A 200 -3.39 -21.83 7.04
C PRO A 200 -3.31 -22.17 8.52
N ILE A 201 -2.28 -21.68 9.21
CA ILE A 201 -2.00 -21.93 10.62
C ILE A 201 -1.71 -20.64 11.38
N PHE A 202 -0.99 -19.71 10.76
CA PHE A 202 -0.64 -18.45 11.37
C PHE A 202 -1.88 -17.54 11.41
N PRO A 203 -2.25 -16.99 12.59
CA PRO A 203 -3.44 -16.14 12.69
C PRO A 203 -3.28 -14.88 11.84
N LYS A 204 -4.39 -14.42 11.28
CA LYS A 204 -4.45 -13.17 10.52
C LYS A 204 -4.50 -12.01 11.51
N ALA A 205 -3.56 -11.07 11.38
CA ALA A 205 -3.37 -10.01 12.36
C ALA A 205 -4.60 -9.10 12.50
N ILE A 206 -5.28 -8.81 11.39
CA ILE A 206 -6.45 -7.94 11.38
C ILE A 206 -7.74 -8.76 11.33
N GLY A 207 -7.85 -9.73 10.44
CA GLY A 207 -9.10 -10.46 10.21
C GLY A 207 -9.50 -11.44 11.29
N GLU A 208 -8.54 -12.12 11.93
CA GLU A 208 -8.85 -13.20 12.89
C GLU A 208 -8.69 -12.81 14.35
N LEU A 209 -7.86 -11.82 14.68
CA LEU A 209 -7.54 -11.49 16.09
C LEU A 209 -8.59 -10.57 16.72
N HIS A 210 -9.86 -10.96 16.65
CA HIS A 210 -10.99 -10.26 17.28
C HIS A 210 -11.59 -11.09 18.42
N GLY A 211 -11.92 -10.43 19.51
CA GLY A 211 -12.67 -11.00 20.62
C GLY A 211 -12.11 -12.32 21.16
N HIS A 212 -13.00 -13.14 21.71
CA HIS A 212 -12.62 -14.42 22.34
C HIS A 212 -12.16 -15.46 21.33
N SER A 213 -12.69 -15.45 20.11
CA SER A 213 -12.24 -16.34 19.03
C SER A 213 -10.80 -16.03 18.61
N GLY A 214 -10.43 -14.76 18.52
CA GLY A 214 -9.06 -14.35 18.24
C GLY A 214 -8.08 -14.81 19.31
N ILE A 215 -8.46 -14.71 20.60
CA ILE A 215 -7.65 -15.25 21.72
C ILE A 215 -7.49 -16.76 21.58
N ALA A 216 -8.58 -17.49 21.25
CA ALA A 216 -8.53 -18.94 21.06
C ALA A 216 -7.64 -19.33 19.87
N ARG A 217 -7.70 -18.61 18.75
CA ARG A 217 -6.83 -18.82 17.58
C ARG A 217 -5.36 -18.59 17.92
N LEU A 218 -5.07 -17.51 18.64
CA LEU A 218 -3.71 -17.22 19.09
C LEU A 218 -3.18 -18.32 20.03
N ALA A 219 -4.00 -18.81 20.97
CA ALA A 219 -3.66 -19.92 21.85
C ALA A 219 -3.40 -21.22 21.07
N LEU A 220 -4.22 -21.54 20.06
CA LEU A 220 -4.02 -22.68 19.17
C LEU A 220 -2.73 -22.58 18.37
N PHE A 221 -2.40 -21.40 17.88
CA PHE A 221 -1.14 -21.15 17.17
C PHE A 221 0.07 -21.47 18.06
N TYR A 222 0.10 -20.94 19.29
CA TYR A 222 1.18 -21.23 20.23
C TYR A 222 1.20 -22.71 20.67
N ALA A 223 0.03 -23.36 20.80
CA ALA A 223 -0.04 -24.80 21.07
C ALA A 223 0.57 -25.62 19.92
N ARG A 224 0.27 -25.25 18.66
CA ARG A 224 0.90 -25.87 17.49
C ARG A 224 2.42 -25.65 17.45
N ALA A 225 2.88 -24.45 17.80
CA ALA A 225 4.31 -24.15 17.91
C ALA A 225 4.97 -25.01 19.01
N ALA A 226 4.36 -25.12 20.20
CA ALA A 226 4.86 -25.94 21.30
C ALA A 226 4.95 -27.44 20.93
N CYS A 227 4.04 -27.93 20.08
CA CYS A 227 4.09 -29.29 19.54
C CYS A 227 5.08 -29.45 18.35
N GLY A 228 5.77 -28.39 17.96
CA GLY A 228 6.72 -28.38 16.83
C GLY A 228 6.07 -28.55 15.46
N LEU A 229 4.78 -28.23 15.33
CA LEU A 229 4.07 -28.21 14.05
C LEU A 229 4.48 -27.00 13.21
N VAL A 230 4.65 -25.85 13.82
CA VAL A 230 5.18 -24.61 13.23
C VAL A 230 6.29 -24.03 14.11
N ASP A 231 7.10 -23.17 13.53
CA ASP A 231 8.18 -22.46 14.22
C ASP A 231 8.07 -20.96 13.91
N PRO A 232 7.45 -20.16 14.81
CA PRO A 232 7.31 -18.72 14.60
C PRO A 232 8.64 -17.95 14.68
N SER A 233 9.69 -18.53 15.27
CA SER A 233 11.00 -17.87 15.34
C SER A 233 11.66 -17.70 13.98
N ARG A 234 11.25 -18.48 12.98
CA ARG A 234 11.74 -18.38 11.59
C ARG A 234 11.18 -17.18 10.84
N GLY A 235 10.04 -16.64 11.28
CA GLY A 235 9.35 -15.50 10.69
C GLY A 235 7.84 -15.69 10.66
N THR A 236 7.11 -14.61 10.84
CA THR A 236 5.64 -14.61 10.90
C THR A 236 5.00 -13.74 9.83
N GLY A 237 5.79 -12.93 9.14
CA GLY A 237 5.30 -11.90 8.22
C GLY A 237 4.81 -12.42 6.88
N VAL A 238 3.99 -11.61 6.26
CA VAL A 238 3.35 -11.87 4.95
C VAL A 238 4.09 -11.22 3.78
N ALA A 239 4.95 -10.21 4.03
CA ALA A 239 5.73 -9.46 3.02
C ALA A 239 4.88 -8.94 1.84
N ASN A 240 3.69 -8.40 2.12
CA ASN A 240 2.67 -8.10 1.11
C ASN A 240 2.47 -6.61 0.81
N ALA A 241 3.11 -5.70 1.58
CA ALA A 241 2.83 -4.28 1.52
C ALA A 241 3.85 -3.50 0.66
N GLY A 242 4.98 -3.11 1.22
CA GLY A 242 5.96 -2.26 0.55
C GLY A 242 6.96 -3.02 -0.33
N LEU A 243 7.51 -2.29 -1.28
CA LEU A 243 8.69 -2.68 -2.06
C LEU A 243 9.70 -1.53 -2.06
N VAL A 244 10.95 -1.85 -1.82
CA VAL A 244 12.06 -0.89 -1.97
C VAL A 244 13.26 -1.59 -2.59
N TYR A 245 13.94 -0.92 -3.53
CA TYR A 245 15.23 -1.36 -4.01
C TYR A 245 16.31 -0.62 -3.24
N PHE A 246 17.15 -1.35 -2.52
CA PHE A 246 18.20 -0.78 -1.69
C PHE A 246 19.43 -1.67 -1.67
N ASN A 247 20.61 -1.08 -1.85
CA ASN A 247 21.92 -1.77 -1.77
C ASN A 247 21.96 -3.10 -2.57
N GLY A 248 21.48 -3.06 -3.81
CA GLY A 248 21.45 -4.24 -4.70
C GLY A 248 20.34 -5.26 -4.41
N HIS A 249 19.38 -4.95 -3.54
CA HIS A 249 18.33 -5.89 -3.13
C HIS A 249 16.92 -5.28 -3.34
N LEU A 250 16.07 -6.01 -4.04
CA LEU A 250 14.62 -5.72 -3.98
C LEU A 250 14.05 -6.36 -2.73
N LEU A 251 13.53 -5.53 -1.83
CA LEU A 251 13.00 -5.92 -0.54
C LEU A 251 11.49 -5.85 -0.54
N ALA A 252 10.81 -6.98 -0.28
CA ALA A 252 9.38 -7.06 -0.03
C ALA A 252 9.12 -7.07 1.48
N MET A 253 8.19 -6.24 1.93
CA MET A 253 8.02 -5.93 3.34
C MET A 253 6.57 -6.00 3.79
N SER A 254 6.40 -6.33 5.05
CA SER A 254 5.22 -6.10 5.88
C SER A 254 5.73 -5.67 7.26
N GLU A 255 4.86 -5.10 8.10
CA GLU A 255 5.28 -4.48 9.37
C GLU A 255 5.56 -5.50 10.49
N ASP A 256 5.25 -6.78 10.25
CA ASP A 256 5.26 -7.87 11.22
C ASP A 256 6.48 -8.78 11.14
N ASP A 257 7.44 -8.47 10.24
CA ASP A 257 8.68 -9.24 10.06
C ASP A 257 9.82 -8.36 9.54
N ILE A 258 11.01 -8.95 9.39
CA ILE A 258 12.09 -8.35 8.62
C ILE A 258 11.82 -8.52 7.12
N PRO A 259 12.42 -7.69 6.24
CA PRO A 259 12.21 -7.76 4.79
C PRO A 259 12.57 -9.12 4.20
N TYR A 260 11.96 -9.42 3.03
CA TYR A 260 12.33 -10.55 2.19
C TYR A 260 13.01 -10.07 0.91
N HIS A 261 14.18 -10.61 0.60
CA HIS A 261 14.87 -10.35 -0.66
C HIS A 261 14.20 -11.13 -1.78
N VAL A 262 13.71 -10.41 -2.78
CA VAL A 262 13.17 -10.95 -4.03
C VAL A 262 14.13 -10.59 -5.15
N ARG A 263 14.51 -11.57 -5.96
CA ARG A 263 15.42 -11.38 -7.09
C ARG A 263 14.65 -11.43 -8.41
N VAL A 264 14.94 -10.51 -9.33
CA VAL A 264 14.45 -10.54 -10.70
C VAL A 264 15.44 -11.29 -11.57
N GLY A 265 15.02 -12.41 -12.15
CA GLY A 265 15.85 -13.24 -13.03
C GLY A 265 16.08 -12.59 -14.40
N GLU A 266 17.06 -13.10 -15.14
CA GLU A 266 17.35 -12.66 -16.52
C GLU A 266 16.18 -12.90 -17.47
N ASP A 267 15.42 -13.96 -17.23
CA ASP A 267 14.19 -14.32 -17.94
C ASP A 267 12.95 -13.52 -17.49
N GLY A 268 13.11 -12.63 -16.51
CA GLY A 268 12.03 -11.85 -15.92
C GLY A 268 11.22 -12.58 -14.85
N ASP A 269 11.61 -13.81 -14.45
CA ASP A 269 10.99 -14.50 -13.32
C ASP A 269 11.40 -13.87 -11.99
N LEU A 270 10.62 -14.14 -10.96
CA LEU A 270 10.84 -13.67 -9.60
C LEU A 270 11.20 -14.84 -8.69
N ALA A 271 12.23 -14.69 -7.88
CA ALA A 271 12.63 -15.69 -6.90
C ALA A 271 12.82 -15.07 -5.53
N THR A 272 12.17 -15.61 -4.51
CA THR A 272 12.46 -15.24 -3.13
C THR A 272 13.78 -15.89 -2.73
N VAL A 273 14.78 -15.06 -2.37
CA VAL A 273 16.06 -15.51 -1.84
C VAL A 273 15.93 -15.90 -0.37
N GLY A 274 15.18 -15.12 0.41
CA GLY A 274 14.88 -15.37 1.82
C GLY A 274 14.70 -14.09 2.62
N ARG A 275 14.62 -14.24 3.94
CA ARG A 275 14.62 -13.11 4.90
C ARG A 275 15.94 -12.37 4.79
N TYR A 276 15.88 -11.05 4.79
CA TYR A 276 17.04 -10.17 4.64
C TYR A 276 17.29 -9.39 5.92
N ASP A 277 18.24 -9.86 6.71
CA ASP A 277 18.59 -9.30 8.02
C ASP A 277 19.79 -8.33 7.98
N PHE A 278 20.16 -7.87 6.79
CA PHE A 278 21.31 -6.98 6.57
C PHE A 278 22.61 -7.54 7.21
N ALA A 279 22.90 -8.80 6.92
CA ALA A 279 24.04 -9.55 7.46
C ALA A 279 24.02 -9.65 9.02
N GLY A 280 22.86 -9.89 9.58
CA GLY A 280 22.64 -10.05 11.03
C GLY A 280 22.54 -8.74 11.81
N GLN A 281 22.42 -7.59 11.13
CA GLN A 281 22.30 -6.29 11.78
C GLN A 281 20.84 -5.92 12.14
N LEU A 282 19.84 -6.55 11.51
CA LEU A 282 18.43 -6.33 11.75
C LEU A 282 17.82 -7.54 12.47
N ASP A 283 17.40 -7.35 13.72
CA ASP A 283 16.83 -8.37 14.60
C ASP A 283 15.39 -8.07 15.03
N CYS A 284 14.79 -7.02 14.48
CA CYS A 284 13.42 -6.60 14.77
C CYS A 284 12.62 -6.40 13.46
N PRO A 285 11.28 -6.46 13.51
CA PRO A 285 10.44 -6.12 12.37
C PRO A 285 10.76 -4.73 11.81
N MET A 286 10.55 -4.54 10.52
CA MET A 286 10.80 -3.26 9.85
C MET A 286 9.52 -2.77 9.16
N ILE A 287 9.22 -1.49 9.33
CA ILE A 287 8.07 -0.83 8.70
C ILE A 287 8.05 -1.07 7.18
N ALA A 288 6.87 -1.18 6.61
CA ALA A 288 6.69 -1.43 5.18
C ALA A 288 6.97 -0.20 4.28
N HIS A 289 7.09 0.99 4.88
CA HIS A 289 7.34 2.26 4.20
C HIS A 289 8.67 2.93 4.62
N PRO A 290 9.81 2.24 4.51
CA PRO A 290 11.09 2.90 4.77
C PRO A 290 11.30 4.04 3.77
N LYS A 291 12.05 5.06 4.17
CA LYS A 291 12.29 6.26 3.36
C LYS A 291 13.74 6.28 2.89
N LEU A 292 13.95 6.17 1.57
CA LEU A 292 15.26 6.29 0.96
C LEU A 292 15.57 7.77 0.72
N ASP A 293 16.55 8.33 1.44
CA ASP A 293 16.98 9.71 1.23
C ASP A 293 17.79 9.83 -0.07
N PRO A 294 17.28 10.55 -1.08
CA PRO A 294 17.94 10.63 -2.38
C PRO A 294 19.28 11.38 -2.34
N ALA A 295 19.56 12.15 -1.29
CA ALA A 295 20.82 12.90 -1.18
C ALA A 295 21.95 12.09 -0.55
N THR A 296 21.64 11.18 0.37
CA THR A 296 22.62 10.39 1.11
C THR A 296 22.64 8.92 0.70
N GLY A 297 21.55 8.45 0.09
CA GLY A 297 21.33 7.03 -0.19
C GLY A 297 21.00 6.20 1.06
N ASP A 298 20.75 6.85 2.20
CA ASP A 298 20.40 6.15 3.45
C ASP A 298 18.94 5.71 3.43
N LEU A 299 18.69 4.50 3.91
CA LEU A 299 17.33 3.96 4.09
C LEU A 299 16.91 4.12 5.55
N HIS A 300 16.02 5.07 5.80
CA HIS A 300 15.46 5.34 7.13
C HIS A 300 14.27 4.42 7.38
N ALA A 301 14.19 3.87 8.60
CA ALA A 301 13.16 2.91 8.98
C ALA A 301 12.70 3.06 10.43
N LEU A 302 11.50 2.57 10.68
CA LEU A 302 10.94 2.37 12.02
C LEU A 302 10.75 0.88 12.28
N SER A 303 10.75 0.51 13.54
CA SER A 303 10.24 -0.76 14.04
C SER A 303 9.27 -0.49 15.18
N TYR A 304 8.12 -1.16 15.20
CA TYR A 304 7.23 -1.06 16.34
C TYR A 304 6.83 -2.44 16.88
N ASP A 305 6.57 -2.48 18.20
CA ASP A 305 6.09 -3.66 18.91
C ASP A 305 4.82 -3.30 19.67
N VAL A 306 3.75 -4.03 19.45
CA VAL A 306 2.45 -3.75 20.07
C VAL A 306 2.30 -4.38 21.46
N ILE A 307 3.28 -5.16 21.89
CA ILE A 307 3.26 -5.93 23.15
C ILE A 307 4.31 -5.44 24.14
N LYS A 308 5.55 -5.23 23.65
CA LYS A 308 6.71 -4.96 24.51
C LYS A 308 7.27 -3.55 24.30
N LYS A 309 7.66 -2.90 25.38
CA LYS A 309 8.44 -1.64 25.30
C LYS A 309 9.92 -1.95 24.98
N PRO A 310 10.60 -1.09 24.23
CA PRO A 310 10.06 0.13 23.60
C PRO A 310 9.06 -0.21 22.50
N TYR A 311 7.92 0.51 22.47
CA TYR A 311 6.90 0.28 21.44
C TYR A 311 7.33 0.79 20.06
N LEU A 312 8.31 1.67 20.00
CA LEU A 312 8.78 2.26 18.77
C LEU A 312 10.30 2.45 18.82
N LYS A 313 10.96 2.12 17.69
CA LYS A 313 12.37 2.37 17.44
C LYS A 313 12.55 3.04 16.09
N TYR A 314 13.54 3.90 16.01
CA TYR A 314 14.04 4.45 14.76
C TYR A 314 15.48 4.00 14.53
N PHE A 315 15.81 3.71 13.27
CA PHE A 315 17.16 3.45 12.78
C PHE A 315 17.26 3.77 11.28
N TYR A 316 18.46 3.78 10.75
CA TYR A 316 18.68 3.86 9.31
C TYR A 316 19.78 2.89 8.90
N PHE A 317 19.79 2.53 7.63
CA PHE A 317 20.90 1.88 6.96
C PHE A 317 21.59 2.91 6.08
N ALA A 318 22.90 3.06 6.24
CA ALA A 318 23.70 3.85 5.31
C ALA A 318 23.68 3.23 3.90
N ALA A 319 24.05 3.97 2.88
CA ALA A 319 24.01 3.52 1.49
C ALA A 319 24.80 2.20 1.24
N ASP A 320 25.78 1.91 2.07
CA ASP A 320 26.57 0.66 2.04
C ASP A 320 25.92 -0.52 2.78
N GLY A 321 24.73 -0.32 3.37
CA GLY A 321 24.00 -1.33 4.14
C GLY A 321 24.39 -1.41 5.62
N THR A 322 25.23 -0.52 6.13
CA THR A 322 25.59 -0.47 7.56
C THR A 322 24.45 0.13 8.38
N LYS A 323 23.95 -0.61 9.38
CA LYS A 323 22.85 -0.16 10.26
C LYS A 323 23.37 0.78 11.36
N SER A 324 22.63 1.87 11.58
CA SER A 324 22.81 2.72 12.77
C SER A 324 22.36 2.00 14.04
N PRO A 325 22.81 2.43 15.24
CA PRO A 325 22.18 2.03 16.48
C PRO A 325 20.68 2.37 16.49
N ASP A 326 19.89 1.58 17.23
CA ASP A 326 18.47 1.85 17.43
C ASP A 326 18.29 3.07 18.35
N VAL A 327 17.39 3.96 17.97
CA VAL A 327 16.90 5.06 18.81
C VAL A 327 15.55 4.67 19.36
N GLU A 328 15.44 4.43 20.65
CA GLU A 328 14.17 4.14 21.31
C GLU A 328 13.32 5.40 21.43
N ILE A 329 12.10 5.38 20.88
CA ILE A 329 11.16 6.49 20.95
C ILE A 329 10.09 6.15 22.01
N PRO A 330 10.01 6.89 23.12
CA PRO A 330 9.06 6.61 24.17
C PRO A 330 7.63 6.94 23.74
N LEU A 331 6.75 5.93 23.72
CA LEU A 331 5.31 6.08 23.54
C LEU A 331 4.60 5.55 24.80
N ASP A 332 3.51 6.21 25.19
CA ASP A 332 2.72 5.83 26.35
C ASP A 332 1.98 4.50 26.11
N GLN A 333 1.51 4.29 24.88
CA GLN A 333 0.80 3.10 24.42
C GLN A 333 1.20 2.76 22.97
N PRO A 334 1.07 1.50 22.54
CA PRO A 334 1.40 1.13 21.18
C PRO A 334 0.41 1.77 20.21
N THR A 335 0.94 2.56 19.28
CA THR A 335 0.19 3.29 18.26
C THR A 335 0.29 2.59 16.94
N MET A 336 -0.78 2.62 16.14
CA MET A 336 -0.75 2.19 14.74
C MET A 336 0.09 3.17 13.94
N ILE A 337 1.29 2.76 13.56
CA ILE A 337 2.23 3.56 12.78
C ILE A 337 2.53 2.80 11.48
N HIS A 338 1.80 3.15 10.43
CA HIS A 338 1.95 2.49 9.12
C HIS A 338 3.01 3.17 8.25
N ASP A 339 3.12 4.48 8.38
CA ASP A 339 4.04 5.30 7.59
C ASP A 339 4.67 6.40 8.46
N PHE A 340 5.72 7.04 7.95
CA PHE A 340 6.39 8.19 8.54
C PHE A 340 7.01 9.05 7.44
N ALA A 341 7.54 10.21 7.77
CA ALA A 341 8.18 11.06 6.78
C ALA A 341 9.62 11.43 7.18
N ILE A 342 10.41 11.86 6.21
CA ILE A 342 11.72 12.46 6.42
C ILE A 342 11.75 13.85 5.83
N THR A 343 12.58 14.73 6.41
CA THR A 343 12.99 16.01 5.81
C THR A 343 14.47 15.93 5.45
N GLN A 344 15.09 17.04 5.14
CA GLN A 344 16.55 17.07 4.95
C GLN A 344 17.29 16.65 6.23
N ASN A 345 16.86 17.12 7.40
CA ASN A 345 17.56 16.92 8.67
C ASN A 345 16.82 16.06 9.69
N PHE A 346 15.51 15.86 9.54
CA PHE A 346 14.66 15.23 10.55
C PHE A 346 13.93 14.00 10.04
N VAL A 347 13.57 13.14 10.99
CA VAL A 347 12.53 12.11 10.87
C VAL A 347 11.27 12.65 11.52
N VAL A 348 10.12 12.48 10.87
CA VAL A 348 8.82 12.94 11.35
C VAL A 348 7.94 11.73 11.61
N VAL A 349 7.65 11.47 12.87
CA VAL A 349 7.00 10.26 13.35
C VAL A 349 5.58 10.58 13.80
N PRO A 350 4.53 9.97 13.22
CA PRO A 350 3.17 10.15 13.70
C PRO A 350 2.90 9.34 14.98
N ASP A 351 2.28 9.95 15.97
CA ASP A 351 1.75 9.31 17.17
C ASP A 351 0.27 9.65 17.31
N HIS A 352 -0.55 8.95 16.55
CA HIS A 352 -1.97 9.25 16.33
C HIS A 352 -2.89 8.52 17.29
N GLN A 353 -4.23 8.74 17.15
CA GLN A 353 -5.26 8.22 18.04
C GLN A 353 -5.64 6.75 17.81
N VAL A 354 -5.27 6.14 16.67
CA VAL A 354 -5.51 4.71 16.45
C VAL A 354 -4.40 3.93 17.15
N VAL A 355 -4.78 3.08 18.10
CA VAL A 355 -3.87 2.41 19.02
C VAL A 355 -4.22 0.93 19.19
N PHE A 356 -3.26 0.15 19.67
CA PHE A 356 -3.48 -1.27 20.00
C PHE A 356 -3.81 -1.44 21.48
N LYS A 357 -5.00 -1.98 21.77
CA LYS A 357 -5.48 -2.33 23.11
C LYS A 357 -5.89 -3.80 23.15
N LEU A 358 -4.92 -4.70 23.32
CA LEU A 358 -5.17 -6.15 23.29
C LEU A 358 -6.21 -6.61 24.31
N GLN A 359 -6.37 -5.88 25.42
CA GLN A 359 -7.40 -6.16 26.42
C GLN A 359 -8.84 -5.98 25.90
N GLU A 360 -9.06 -5.26 24.81
CA GLU A 360 -10.40 -5.15 24.20
C GLU A 360 -10.86 -6.49 23.60
N MET A 361 -9.92 -7.36 23.24
CA MET A 361 -10.25 -8.73 22.82
C MET A 361 -10.92 -9.53 23.95
N LEU A 362 -10.53 -9.29 25.21
CA LEU A 362 -11.19 -9.91 26.38
C LEU A 362 -12.64 -9.42 26.57
N ARG A 363 -12.97 -8.26 26.02
CA ARG A 363 -14.33 -7.69 26.01
C ARG A 363 -15.12 -8.05 24.77
N GLY A 364 -14.53 -8.82 23.86
CA GLY A 364 -15.15 -9.26 22.60
C GLY A 364 -14.93 -8.31 21.42
N GLY A 365 -14.07 -7.27 21.58
CA GLY A 365 -13.82 -6.25 20.55
C GLY A 365 -12.55 -6.47 19.73
N SER A 366 -12.29 -5.51 18.85
CA SER A 366 -11.06 -5.39 18.06
C SER A 366 -9.89 -4.92 18.94
N PRO A 367 -8.68 -5.44 18.75
CA PRO A 367 -7.49 -4.89 19.39
C PRO A 367 -7.07 -3.52 18.85
N VAL A 368 -7.53 -3.14 17.64
CA VAL A 368 -7.26 -1.84 17.02
C VAL A 368 -8.42 -0.92 17.33
N VAL A 369 -8.18 0.16 18.04
CA VAL A 369 -9.22 1.07 18.52
C VAL A 369 -8.86 2.54 18.31
N LEU A 370 -9.88 3.36 18.09
CA LEU A 370 -9.75 4.81 18.15
C LEU A 370 -9.80 5.28 19.61
N ASP A 371 -8.68 5.74 20.14
CA ASP A 371 -8.60 6.33 21.49
C ASP A 371 -8.92 7.82 21.42
N LYS A 372 -10.18 8.16 21.61
CA LYS A 372 -10.67 9.56 21.60
C LYS A 372 -10.07 10.45 22.71
N ALA A 373 -9.49 9.83 23.75
CA ALA A 373 -8.85 10.58 24.82
C ALA A 373 -7.39 10.95 24.50
N LYS A 374 -6.79 10.29 23.50
CA LYS A 374 -5.43 10.59 23.07
C LYS A 374 -5.44 11.78 22.10
N THR A 375 -4.52 12.72 22.30
CA THR A 375 -4.26 13.77 21.32
C THR A 375 -3.27 13.24 20.28
N SER A 376 -3.61 13.35 18.99
CA SER A 376 -2.68 13.08 17.90
C SER A 376 -1.54 14.10 17.91
N ARG A 377 -0.32 13.65 17.63
CA ARG A 377 0.87 14.49 17.59
C ARG A 377 1.88 13.94 16.57
N PHE A 378 2.83 14.77 16.19
CA PHE A 378 3.99 14.37 15.41
C PHE A 378 5.26 14.60 16.23
N GLY A 379 6.15 13.63 16.20
CA GLY A 379 7.51 13.73 16.75
C GLY A 379 8.50 14.11 15.67
N ILE A 380 9.33 15.10 15.94
CA ILE A 380 10.39 15.57 15.04
C ILE A 380 11.71 15.21 15.70
N LEU A 381 12.49 14.31 15.10
CA LEU A 381 13.77 13.81 15.61
C LEU A 381 14.87 14.06 14.60
N PRO A 382 16.05 14.59 14.99
CA PRO A 382 17.19 14.67 14.07
C PRO A 382 17.56 13.29 13.51
N LYS A 383 17.79 13.18 12.19
CA LYS A 383 18.14 11.90 11.52
C LYS A 383 19.35 11.20 12.10
N ARG A 384 20.27 11.97 12.74
CA ARG A 384 21.52 11.45 13.31
C ARG A 384 21.52 11.46 14.83
N ALA A 385 20.33 11.60 15.45
CA ALA A 385 20.19 11.50 16.90
C ALA A 385 20.70 10.15 17.41
N SER A 386 21.38 10.16 18.55
CA SER A 386 21.85 8.93 19.21
C SER A 386 20.80 8.37 20.19
N ASP A 387 19.85 9.19 20.59
CA ASP A 387 18.73 8.87 21.48
C ASP A 387 17.55 9.83 21.23
N SER A 388 16.46 9.65 21.96
CA SER A 388 15.23 10.44 21.80
C SER A 388 15.20 11.74 22.62
N SER A 389 16.31 12.17 23.24
CA SER A 389 16.33 13.38 24.08
C SER A 389 16.08 14.67 23.29
N GLU A 390 16.40 14.67 21.99
CA GLU A 390 16.16 15.77 21.07
C GLU A 390 14.78 15.69 20.37
N MET A 391 13.93 14.72 20.72
CA MET A 391 12.60 14.57 20.12
C MET A 391 11.69 15.74 20.53
N LEU A 392 11.23 16.47 19.55
CA LEU A 392 10.21 17.52 19.73
C LEU A 392 8.84 16.97 19.35
N TRP A 393 7.90 16.96 20.28
CA TRP A 393 6.51 16.60 20.01
C TRP A 393 5.65 17.84 19.75
N VAL A 394 4.87 17.80 18.68
CA VAL A 394 3.93 18.86 18.29
C VAL A 394 2.54 18.25 18.17
N ASP A 395 1.60 18.75 18.97
CA ASP A 395 0.22 18.28 18.97
C ASP A 395 -0.51 18.73 17.69
N VAL A 396 -1.24 17.80 17.08
CA VAL A 396 -2.10 18.04 15.92
C VAL A 396 -3.44 17.34 16.18
N PRO A 397 -4.36 17.94 16.92
CA PRO A 397 -5.60 17.31 17.33
C PRO A 397 -6.43 16.80 16.13
N ASP A 398 -7.15 15.69 16.33
CA ASP A 398 -8.05 15.09 15.35
C ASP A 398 -7.38 14.82 13.99
N CYS A 399 -6.12 14.43 14.00
CA CYS A 399 -5.34 14.09 12.83
C CYS A 399 -5.04 12.57 12.83
N PHE A 400 -5.41 11.90 11.76
CA PHE A 400 -4.96 10.55 11.46
C PHE A 400 -4.62 10.48 9.97
N CYS A 401 -3.35 10.20 9.66
CA CYS A 401 -2.91 9.90 8.30
C CYS A 401 -2.43 8.45 8.28
N PHE A 402 -2.96 7.68 7.34
CA PHE A 402 -2.45 6.33 7.10
C PHE A 402 -1.12 6.41 6.35
N HIS A 403 -1.05 7.28 5.33
CA HIS A 403 0.18 7.57 4.58
C HIS A 403 0.61 9.04 4.70
N LEU A 404 1.93 9.25 4.64
CA LEU A 404 2.59 10.55 4.58
C LEU A 404 3.42 10.63 3.30
N TRP A 405 3.04 11.52 2.38
CA TRP A 405 3.61 11.57 1.02
C TRP A 405 4.98 12.22 0.98
N ASN A 406 5.17 13.30 1.73
CA ASN A 406 6.45 13.99 1.85
C ASN A 406 6.48 14.92 3.08
N ALA A 407 7.69 15.34 3.47
CA ALA A 407 7.88 16.43 4.42
C ALA A 407 9.11 17.25 4.05
N TRP A 408 9.13 18.52 4.47
CA TRP A 408 10.29 19.38 4.28
C TRP A 408 10.34 20.47 5.35
N GLU A 409 11.46 21.17 5.41
CA GLU A 409 11.70 22.27 6.33
C GLU A 409 11.45 23.61 5.65
N GLU A 410 10.82 24.55 6.38
CA GLU A 410 10.68 25.97 6.01
C GLU A 410 11.42 26.81 7.06
N PRO A 411 12.75 27.00 6.89
CA PRO A 411 13.56 27.66 7.92
C PRO A 411 13.14 29.11 8.20
N ALA A 412 12.51 29.79 7.22
CA ALA A 412 12.06 31.18 7.39
C ALA A 412 10.93 31.32 8.43
N THR A 413 10.19 30.24 8.70
CA THR A 413 9.05 30.21 9.64
C THR A 413 9.27 29.25 10.81
N ASP A 414 10.45 28.63 10.91
CA ASP A 414 10.76 27.57 11.87
C ASP A 414 9.76 26.39 11.80
N GLU A 415 9.33 26.01 10.61
CA GLU A 415 8.32 24.99 10.43
C GLU A 415 8.85 23.75 9.70
N VAL A 416 8.36 22.57 10.10
CA VAL A 416 8.34 21.35 9.32
C VAL A 416 6.96 21.23 8.69
N VAL A 417 6.93 21.11 7.36
CA VAL A 417 5.70 20.91 6.59
C VAL A 417 5.59 19.44 6.26
N VAL A 418 4.42 18.85 6.52
CA VAL A 418 4.10 17.45 6.20
C VAL A 418 2.89 17.43 5.26
N ILE A 419 2.99 16.65 4.18
CA ILE A 419 1.87 16.37 3.28
C ILE A 419 1.41 14.95 3.55
N GLY A 420 0.14 14.79 3.87
CA GLY A 420 -0.48 13.49 4.14
C GLY A 420 -1.96 13.49 3.79
N SER A 421 -2.55 12.32 3.73
CA SER A 421 -4.00 12.17 3.54
C SER A 421 -4.66 11.92 4.90
N CYS A 422 -5.41 12.91 5.40
CA CYS A 422 -6.12 12.79 6.67
C CYS A 422 -7.42 12.01 6.49
N MET A 423 -7.55 10.91 7.22
CA MET A 423 -8.72 10.02 7.17
C MET A 423 -9.74 10.32 8.25
N THR A 424 -11.01 10.25 7.89
CA THR A 424 -12.15 10.37 8.79
C THR A 424 -13.27 9.41 8.35
N PRO A 425 -13.80 8.55 9.24
CA PRO A 425 -13.31 8.24 10.59
C PRO A 425 -11.91 7.61 10.59
N ALA A 426 -11.11 7.87 11.63
CA ALA A 426 -9.70 7.47 11.68
C ALA A 426 -9.48 5.95 11.70
N ASP A 427 -10.42 5.19 12.24
CA ASP A 427 -10.34 3.73 12.36
C ASP A 427 -11.24 2.95 11.38
N SER A 428 -11.85 3.63 10.41
CA SER A 428 -12.81 3.04 9.46
C SER A 428 -12.21 1.99 8.51
N ILE A 429 -10.88 1.94 8.39
CA ILE A 429 -10.21 0.86 7.68
C ILE A 429 -10.30 -0.46 8.46
N PHE A 430 -10.29 -0.40 9.79
CA PHE A 430 -10.19 -1.55 10.68
C PHE A 430 -11.51 -1.92 11.34
N ASN A 431 -12.41 -0.97 11.51
CA ASN A 431 -13.67 -1.14 12.22
C ASN A 431 -14.84 -0.67 11.35
N ASP A 432 -15.98 -1.33 11.48
CA ASP A 432 -17.21 -0.90 10.79
C ASP A 432 -17.58 0.52 11.22
N SER A 433 -17.93 1.33 10.25
CA SER A 433 -18.42 2.69 10.44
C SER A 433 -19.67 2.92 9.58
N ASP A 434 -20.66 3.64 10.12
CA ASP A 434 -21.80 4.11 9.35
C ASP A 434 -21.47 5.35 8.51
N GLU A 435 -20.35 6.02 8.83
CA GLU A 435 -19.87 7.17 8.08
C GLU A 435 -18.94 6.71 6.94
N PRO A 436 -19.12 7.26 5.73
CA PRO A 436 -18.23 6.94 4.61
C PRO A 436 -16.82 7.45 4.89
N LEU A 437 -15.82 6.66 4.54
CA LEU A 437 -14.42 7.06 4.63
C LEU A 437 -14.17 8.29 3.76
N GLN A 438 -13.59 9.31 4.37
CA GLN A 438 -13.03 10.47 3.69
C GLN A 438 -11.51 10.46 3.87
N SER A 439 -10.77 10.66 2.79
CA SER A 439 -9.31 10.79 2.80
C SER A 439 -8.94 12.11 2.13
N VAL A 440 -8.59 13.11 2.94
CA VAL A 440 -8.39 14.50 2.51
C VAL A 440 -6.91 14.82 2.45
N LEU A 441 -6.41 15.13 1.25
CA LEU A 441 -5.03 15.60 1.08
C LEU A 441 -4.82 16.90 1.85
N THR A 442 -3.89 16.87 2.79
CA THR A 442 -3.74 17.89 3.83
C THR A 442 -2.29 18.33 3.94
N GLU A 443 -2.09 19.64 4.05
CA GLU A 443 -0.84 20.24 4.49
C GLU A 443 -0.90 20.46 6.00
N ILE A 444 0.08 19.93 6.71
CA ILE A 444 0.25 20.01 8.17
C ILE A 444 1.55 20.77 8.43
N ARG A 445 1.49 21.85 9.19
CA ARG A 445 2.66 22.65 9.57
C ARG A 445 2.92 22.51 11.05
N LEU A 446 4.15 22.18 11.38
CA LEU A 446 4.63 21.93 12.74
C LEU A 446 5.70 22.97 13.05
N ASN A 447 5.40 23.93 13.91
CA ASN A 447 6.38 24.95 14.28
C ASN A 447 7.32 24.41 15.35
N THR A 448 8.59 24.27 15.01
CA THR A 448 9.62 23.64 15.86
C THR A 448 10.05 24.52 17.04
N ARG A 449 9.78 25.82 16.99
CA ARG A 449 10.14 26.76 18.05
C ARG A 449 9.02 26.95 19.06
N THR A 450 7.76 27.03 18.60
CA THR A 450 6.61 27.33 19.46
C THR A 450 5.83 26.09 19.88
N GLY A 451 6.00 24.96 19.20
CA GLY A 451 5.19 23.76 19.37
C GLY A 451 3.77 23.88 18.82
N ALA A 452 3.47 24.97 18.10
CA ALA A 452 2.15 25.16 17.49
C ALA A 452 2.04 24.38 16.16
N SER A 453 0.83 23.96 15.83
CA SER A 453 0.53 23.33 14.54
C SER A 453 -0.62 24.03 13.82
N THR A 454 -0.62 23.90 12.50
CA THR A 454 -1.77 24.25 11.65
C THR A 454 -2.02 23.12 10.65
N ARG A 455 -3.26 22.95 10.23
CA ARG A 455 -3.69 21.92 9.29
C ARG A 455 -4.69 22.51 8.32
N ARG A 456 -4.47 22.33 7.02
CA ARG A 456 -5.39 22.78 5.98
C ARG A 456 -5.51 21.77 4.84
N PRO A 457 -6.70 21.54 4.28
CA PRO A 457 -6.84 20.82 3.02
C PRO A 457 -6.04 21.51 1.91
N VAL A 458 -5.41 20.72 1.04
CA VAL A 458 -4.68 21.23 -0.13
C VAL A 458 -5.67 21.64 -1.22
N LEU A 459 -6.71 20.84 -1.43
CA LEU A 459 -7.74 21.10 -2.43
C LEU A 459 -8.81 22.05 -1.91
N ALA A 460 -9.40 22.84 -2.80
CA ALA A 460 -10.58 23.62 -2.48
C ALA A 460 -11.78 22.70 -2.16
N ALA A 461 -12.70 23.15 -1.31
CA ALA A 461 -13.84 22.34 -0.88
C ALA A 461 -14.72 21.80 -2.03
N ALA A 462 -14.80 22.52 -3.16
CA ALA A 462 -15.55 22.09 -4.34
C ALA A 462 -14.85 20.99 -5.16
N ASP A 463 -13.56 20.81 -4.96
CA ASP A 463 -12.71 19.88 -5.72
C ASP A 463 -12.25 18.69 -4.85
N GLN A 464 -12.76 18.58 -3.62
CA GLN A 464 -12.43 17.48 -2.71
C GLN A 464 -12.80 16.13 -3.32
N VAL A 465 -11.89 15.20 -3.21
CA VAL A 465 -11.99 13.81 -3.64
C VAL A 465 -11.09 12.99 -2.73
N ASN A 466 -11.44 11.73 -2.49
CA ASN A 466 -10.61 10.83 -1.69
C ASN A 466 -9.30 10.53 -2.42
N LEU A 467 -8.21 11.04 -1.88
CA LEU A 467 -6.85 10.83 -2.41
C LEU A 467 -6.04 9.99 -1.42
N GLU A 468 -5.61 8.85 -1.89
CA GLU A 468 -4.81 7.89 -1.12
C GLU A 468 -3.81 7.19 -2.05
N VAL A 469 -2.98 6.36 -1.49
CA VAL A 469 -1.85 5.66 -2.13
C VAL A 469 -1.24 6.41 -3.31
N GLY A 470 0.03 6.78 -3.20
CA GLY A 470 0.66 7.55 -4.24
C GLY A 470 2.10 7.95 -3.94
N MET A 471 2.63 8.81 -4.78
CA MET A 471 4.03 9.20 -4.75
C MET A 471 4.23 10.68 -5.02
N VAL A 472 5.35 11.20 -4.54
CA VAL A 472 6.00 12.42 -5.03
C VAL A 472 7.21 12.02 -5.90
N ASN A 473 7.87 12.98 -6.52
CA ASN A 473 9.16 12.72 -7.16
C ASN A 473 10.18 12.23 -6.13
N SER A 474 10.60 10.98 -6.24
CA SER A 474 11.52 10.32 -5.30
C SER A 474 12.87 11.04 -5.16
N ASN A 475 13.33 11.73 -6.22
CA ASN A 475 14.53 12.56 -6.18
C ASN A 475 14.42 13.78 -5.26
N LEU A 476 13.20 14.13 -4.84
CA LEU A 476 12.88 15.26 -3.96
C LEU A 476 12.30 14.82 -2.61
N LEU A 477 12.32 13.53 -2.30
CA LEU A 477 11.85 13.05 -1.00
C LEU A 477 12.63 13.73 0.14
N GLY A 478 11.92 14.23 1.14
CA GLY A 478 12.50 15.01 2.23
C GLY A 478 12.80 16.47 1.89
N ARG A 479 12.38 16.94 0.72
CA ARG A 479 12.55 18.31 0.23
C ARG A 479 11.25 18.84 -0.29
N LYS A 480 11.13 20.15 -0.43
CA LYS A 480 9.92 20.78 -0.92
C LYS A 480 9.59 20.29 -2.32
N THR A 481 8.40 19.70 -2.45
CA THR A 481 7.83 19.27 -3.73
C THR A 481 6.64 20.15 -4.11
N ARG A 482 6.43 20.30 -5.40
CA ARG A 482 5.26 20.99 -5.95
C ARG A 482 4.15 20.02 -6.32
N TYR A 483 4.49 18.81 -6.77
CA TYR A 483 3.51 17.86 -7.29
C TYR A 483 3.45 16.59 -6.45
N ALA A 484 2.21 16.07 -6.29
CA ALA A 484 1.95 14.74 -5.79
C ALA A 484 1.05 13.99 -6.80
N TYR A 485 1.29 12.68 -6.94
CA TYR A 485 0.51 11.77 -7.78
C TYR A 485 -0.18 10.77 -6.87
N LEU A 486 -1.50 10.85 -6.77
CA LEU A 486 -2.29 10.12 -5.77
C LEU A 486 -3.44 9.39 -6.44
N ALA A 487 -3.74 8.18 -5.98
CA ALA A 487 -4.88 7.42 -6.43
C ALA A 487 -6.19 8.10 -6.02
N VAL A 488 -7.16 8.11 -6.93
CA VAL A 488 -8.55 8.50 -6.65
C VAL A 488 -9.26 7.28 -6.07
N ALA A 489 -9.32 7.21 -4.73
CA ALA A 489 -9.84 6.07 -3.97
C ALA A 489 -11.38 6.13 -3.87
N GLU A 490 -12.02 6.14 -5.02
CA GLU A 490 -13.49 6.21 -5.16
C GLU A 490 -13.98 5.26 -6.28
N PRO A 491 -15.02 4.44 -6.02
CA PRO A 491 -15.63 4.18 -4.72
C PRO A 491 -14.71 3.32 -3.82
N TRP A 492 -14.54 3.71 -2.58
CA TRP A 492 -13.71 2.95 -1.64
C TRP A 492 -14.14 1.47 -1.55
N PRO A 493 -13.23 0.48 -1.52
CA PRO A 493 -11.76 0.59 -1.56
C PRO A 493 -11.13 0.53 -2.97
N LYS A 494 -11.90 0.76 -4.04
CA LYS A 494 -11.42 0.73 -5.42
C LYS A 494 -10.81 2.08 -5.83
N VAL A 495 -9.95 2.05 -6.83
CA VAL A 495 -9.24 3.20 -7.38
C VAL A 495 -9.67 3.42 -8.82
N SER A 496 -10.48 4.46 -9.09
CA SER A 496 -11.03 4.75 -10.42
C SER A 496 -10.11 5.55 -11.36
N GLY A 497 -9.00 6.03 -10.84
CA GLY A 497 -8.04 6.85 -11.57
C GLY A 497 -6.95 7.35 -10.66
N PHE A 498 -6.15 8.29 -11.12
CA PHE A 498 -5.22 9.00 -10.27
C PHE A 498 -5.23 10.50 -10.59
N ALA A 499 -4.70 11.28 -9.68
CA ALA A 499 -4.63 12.72 -9.79
C ALA A 499 -3.20 13.22 -9.64
N LYS A 500 -2.82 14.19 -10.48
CA LYS A 500 -1.70 15.09 -10.27
C LYS A 500 -2.21 16.30 -9.51
N VAL A 501 -1.64 16.58 -8.35
CA VAL A 501 -2.00 17.72 -7.52
C VAL A 501 -0.83 18.69 -7.45
N ASP A 502 -1.07 19.95 -7.79
CA ASP A 502 -0.15 21.04 -7.49
C ASP A 502 -0.34 21.47 -6.02
N LEU A 503 0.59 21.10 -5.16
CA LEU A 503 0.53 21.36 -3.71
C LEU A 503 0.56 22.84 -3.35
N ALA A 504 1.09 23.69 -4.25
CA ALA A 504 1.17 25.13 -4.02
C ALA A 504 -0.14 25.86 -4.32
N THR A 505 -0.87 25.42 -5.36
CA THR A 505 -2.10 26.08 -5.83
C THR A 505 -3.37 25.33 -5.45
N GLY A 506 -3.27 24.02 -5.16
CA GLY A 506 -4.41 23.12 -4.98
C GLY A 506 -5.08 22.74 -6.32
N GLU A 507 -4.43 23.00 -7.45
CA GLU A 507 -4.94 22.58 -8.75
C GLU A 507 -4.85 21.06 -8.89
N LEU A 508 -5.93 20.44 -9.37
CA LEU A 508 -6.09 19.01 -9.52
C LEU A 508 -6.30 18.65 -11.00
N THR A 509 -5.47 17.78 -11.54
CA THR A 509 -5.66 17.16 -12.86
C THR A 509 -5.87 15.67 -12.68
N LYS A 510 -7.02 15.13 -13.13
CA LYS A 510 -7.35 13.70 -13.01
C LYS A 510 -7.06 12.94 -14.29
N PHE A 511 -6.54 11.73 -14.15
CA PHE A 511 -6.53 10.69 -15.17
C PHE A 511 -7.55 9.62 -14.76
N ASP A 512 -8.63 9.46 -15.54
CA ASP A 512 -9.71 8.51 -15.30
C ASP A 512 -9.44 7.23 -16.10
N TYR A 513 -9.53 6.05 -15.46
CA TYR A 513 -9.33 4.77 -16.15
C TYR A 513 -10.50 4.36 -17.05
N GLY A 514 -11.68 4.97 -16.87
CA GLY A 514 -12.91 4.68 -17.58
C GLY A 514 -13.89 3.84 -16.76
N GLU A 515 -15.10 3.70 -17.28
CA GLU A 515 -16.20 2.98 -16.60
C GLU A 515 -15.85 1.50 -16.39
N GLY A 516 -16.04 1.00 -15.17
CA GLY A 516 -15.77 -0.39 -14.80
C GLY A 516 -14.28 -0.74 -14.72
N ARG A 517 -13.39 0.23 -14.79
CA ARG A 517 -11.95 0.06 -14.79
C ARG A 517 -11.34 0.65 -13.52
N PHE A 518 -10.56 -0.15 -12.82
CA PHE A 518 -9.95 0.24 -11.55
C PHE A 518 -8.48 -0.19 -11.49
N GLY A 519 -7.67 0.61 -10.86
CA GLY A 519 -6.23 0.38 -10.75
C GLY A 519 -5.74 0.38 -9.32
N GLY A 520 -4.49 0.77 -9.17
CA GLY A 520 -3.79 0.89 -7.88
C GLY A 520 -2.96 2.17 -7.81
N GLU A 521 -1.89 2.10 -7.02
CA GLU A 521 -0.95 3.20 -6.83
C GLU A 521 -0.37 3.70 -8.15
N PRO A 522 -0.37 5.03 -8.41
CA PRO A 522 0.35 5.61 -9.53
C PRO A 522 1.85 5.70 -9.21
N CYS A 523 2.65 4.79 -9.75
CA CYS A 523 4.09 4.78 -9.56
C CYS A 523 4.74 5.83 -10.46
N PHE A 524 5.22 6.91 -9.88
CA PHE A 524 5.94 7.94 -10.62
C PHE A 524 7.39 7.55 -10.85
N VAL A 525 7.80 7.49 -12.12
CA VAL A 525 9.17 7.25 -12.56
C VAL A 525 9.76 8.57 -13.06
N PRO A 526 10.57 9.25 -12.24
CA PRO A 526 11.14 10.55 -12.61
C PRO A 526 12.16 10.38 -13.75
N MET A 527 12.23 11.38 -14.63
CA MET A 527 13.33 11.50 -15.59
C MET A 527 14.67 11.62 -14.86
N ASP A 528 15.73 11.12 -15.47
CA ASP A 528 17.10 11.32 -14.96
C ASP A 528 17.30 12.82 -14.61
N PRO A 529 17.75 13.15 -13.39
CA PRO A 529 17.94 14.53 -12.96
C PRO A 529 18.79 15.37 -13.90
N ALA A 530 19.76 14.76 -14.59
CA ALA A 530 20.62 15.46 -15.57
C ALA A 530 19.90 15.83 -16.87
N LEU A 531 18.76 15.17 -17.16
CA LEU A 531 17.97 15.35 -18.39
C LEU A 531 16.61 15.98 -18.11
N SER A 532 16.19 16.04 -16.88
CA SER A 532 14.87 16.53 -16.44
C SER A 532 14.71 18.02 -16.71
N ARG A 533 13.53 18.39 -17.20
CA ARG A 533 13.12 19.79 -17.48
C ARG A 533 12.27 20.39 -16.36
N GLY A 534 11.84 19.59 -15.41
CA GLY A 534 11.01 20.00 -14.29
C GLY A 534 10.72 18.85 -13.33
N GLU A 535 10.08 19.16 -12.20
CA GLU A 535 9.76 18.18 -11.15
C GLU A 535 8.82 17.07 -11.67
N ASP A 536 7.92 17.41 -12.55
CA ASP A 536 6.91 16.54 -13.17
C ASP A 536 7.37 15.88 -14.48
N ASP A 537 8.64 16.02 -14.85
CA ASP A 537 9.20 15.34 -16.03
C ASP A 537 9.45 13.87 -15.70
N GLY A 538 8.60 13.00 -16.22
CA GLY A 538 8.60 11.58 -15.93
C GLY A 538 7.32 10.90 -16.40
N TYR A 539 7.11 9.68 -15.92
CA TYR A 539 5.97 8.85 -16.33
C TYR A 539 5.33 8.19 -15.11
N ILE A 540 4.01 7.98 -15.21
CA ILE A 540 3.25 7.19 -14.24
C ILE A 540 3.05 5.78 -14.80
N LEU A 541 3.39 4.78 -14.01
CA LEU A 541 3.11 3.37 -14.28
C LEU A 541 2.04 2.88 -13.29
N THR A 542 1.01 2.22 -13.79
CA THR A 542 -0.02 1.62 -12.92
C THR A 542 -0.71 0.44 -13.59
N PHE A 543 -0.94 -0.62 -12.81
CA PHE A 543 -1.80 -1.73 -13.26
C PHE A 543 -3.26 -1.32 -13.16
N VAL A 544 -4.02 -1.60 -14.21
CA VAL A 544 -5.46 -1.35 -14.30
C VAL A 544 -6.17 -2.64 -14.68
N HIS A 545 -7.30 -2.91 -14.04
CA HIS A 545 -8.16 -4.04 -14.32
C HIS A 545 -9.50 -3.56 -14.89
N ASP A 546 -9.94 -4.16 -15.98
CA ASP A 546 -11.28 -4.00 -16.55
C ASP A 546 -12.18 -5.10 -15.99
N GLU A 547 -13.11 -4.75 -15.12
CA GLU A 547 -14.00 -5.71 -14.46
C GLU A 547 -15.00 -6.35 -15.43
N ALA A 548 -15.37 -5.66 -16.52
CA ALA A 548 -16.29 -6.19 -17.52
C ALA A 548 -15.61 -7.19 -18.46
N ALA A 549 -14.37 -6.87 -18.88
CA ALA A 549 -13.58 -7.73 -19.75
C ALA A 549 -12.86 -8.84 -18.97
N GLY A 550 -12.66 -8.69 -17.65
CA GLY A 550 -11.87 -9.59 -16.81
C GLY A 550 -10.38 -9.59 -17.14
N THR A 551 -9.86 -8.51 -17.75
CA THR A 551 -8.48 -8.38 -18.22
C THR A 551 -7.75 -7.29 -17.46
N SER A 552 -6.43 -7.41 -17.38
CA SER A 552 -5.57 -6.40 -16.76
C SER A 552 -4.54 -5.89 -17.74
N GLU A 553 -4.11 -4.65 -17.54
CA GLU A 553 -3.11 -3.98 -18.36
C GLU A 553 -2.22 -3.08 -17.50
N LEU A 554 -1.03 -2.75 -18.00
CA LEU A 554 -0.20 -1.68 -17.47
C LEU A 554 -0.38 -0.44 -18.35
N LEU A 555 -0.66 0.69 -17.71
CA LEU A 555 -0.69 2.00 -18.35
C LEU A 555 0.65 2.72 -18.13
N VAL A 556 1.12 3.39 -19.18
CA VAL A 556 2.25 4.33 -19.16
C VAL A 556 1.69 5.71 -19.51
N VAL A 557 1.69 6.62 -18.54
CA VAL A 557 1.11 7.96 -18.69
C VAL A 557 2.19 9.01 -18.49
N ASN A 558 2.27 10.01 -19.36
CA ASN A 558 3.18 11.14 -19.19
C ASN A 558 2.73 11.97 -17.98
N ALA A 559 3.62 12.16 -17.01
CA ALA A 559 3.26 12.81 -15.75
C ALA A 559 3.11 14.34 -15.87
N ALA A 560 3.71 14.97 -16.89
CA ALA A 560 3.62 16.42 -17.07
C ALA A 560 2.24 16.85 -17.59
N ASP A 561 1.72 16.17 -18.61
CA ASP A 561 0.47 16.52 -19.30
C ASP A 561 -0.66 15.49 -19.14
N MET A 562 -0.42 14.43 -18.37
CA MET A 562 -1.38 13.34 -18.08
C MET A 562 -1.86 12.59 -19.33
N ARG A 563 -1.04 12.54 -20.39
CA ARG A 563 -1.36 11.85 -21.63
C ARG A 563 -0.97 10.38 -21.55
N LEU A 564 -1.88 9.49 -21.99
CA LEU A 564 -1.58 8.06 -22.16
C LEU A 564 -0.59 7.88 -23.33
N GLU A 565 0.57 7.30 -23.04
CA GLU A 565 1.61 6.99 -24.03
C GLU A 565 1.52 5.55 -24.54
N ALA A 566 1.31 4.60 -23.62
CA ALA A 566 1.21 3.20 -23.96
C ALA A 566 0.29 2.43 -23.02
N THR A 567 -0.27 1.36 -23.56
CA THR A 567 -1.01 0.32 -22.82
C THR A 567 -0.39 -1.03 -23.14
N ILE A 568 -0.06 -1.80 -22.11
CA ILE A 568 0.54 -3.13 -22.21
C ILE A 568 -0.46 -4.15 -21.69
N GLN A 569 -0.91 -5.06 -22.55
CA GLN A 569 -1.85 -6.12 -22.18
C GLN A 569 -1.15 -7.19 -21.36
N LEU A 570 -1.73 -7.59 -20.23
CA LEU A 570 -1.17 -8.61 -19.35
C LEU A 570 -1.77 -10.00 -19.65
N PRO A 571 -0.98 -11.07 -19.43
CA PRO A 571 -1.42 -12.43 -19.76
C PRO A 571 -2.42 -13.00 -18.75
N SER A 572 -2.55 -12.39 -17.59
CA SER A 572 -3.42 -12.81 -16.49
C SER A 572 -4.01 -11.63 -15.76
N ARG A 573 -5.06 -11.90 -14.99
CA ARG A 573 -5.65 -10.91 -14.08
C ARG A 573 -4.63 -10.50 -12.99
N VAL A 574 -4.53 -9.22 -12.74
CA VAL A 574 -3.75 -8.65 -11.63
C VAL A 574 -4.74 -8.17 -10.58
N PRO A 575 -4.77 -8.76 -9.38
CA PRO A 575 -5.62 -8.29 -8.29
C PRO A 575 -5.29 -6.85 -7.89
N TYR A 576 -6.24 -6.15 -7.26
CA TYR A 576 -5.91 -4.90 -6.60
C TYR A 576 -4.86 -5.18 -5.52
N GLY A 577 -3.87 -4.32 -5.43
CA GLY A 577 -2.71 -4.51 -4.54
C GLY A 577 -2.33 -3.19 -3.89
N PHE A 578 -1.10 -3.16 -3.37
CA PHE A 578 -0.61 -2.04 -2.60
C PHE A 578 0.48 -1.29 -3.35
N HIS A 579 1.70 -1.28 -2.83
CA HIS A 579 2.75 -0.40 -3.29
C HIS A 579 3.62 -1.03 -4.38
N GLY A 580 4.08 -0.16 -5.27
CA GLY A 580 4.96 -0.53 -6.35
C GLY A 580 6.27 0.24 -6.34
N THR A 581 7.22 -0.25 -7.12
CA THR A 581 8.49 0.43 -7.37
C THR A 581 8.94 0.18 -8.81
N PHE A 582 9.73 1.09 -9.35
CA PHE A 582 10.42 0.89 -10.62
C PHE A 582 11.91 0.70 -10.36
N ILE A 583 12.46 -0.39 -10.85
CA ILE A 583 13.87 -0.73 -10.76
C ILE A 583 14.47 -0.50 -12.14
N THR A 584 15.42 0.39 -12.25
CA THR A 584 16.08 0.72 -13.52
C THR A 584 16.94 -0.44 -14.02
N ALA A 585 17.23 -0.46 -15.32
CA ALA A 585 18.13 -1.47 -15.90
C ALA A 585 19.51 -1.47 -15.21
N SER A 586 20.04 -0.29 -14.87
CA SER A 586 21.34 -0.17 -14.17
C SER A 586 21.31 -0.72 -12.73
N GLU A 587 20.19 -0.56 -12.03
CA GLU A 587 20.00 -1.17 -10.70
C GLU A 587 19.91 -2.69 -10.80
N LEU A 588 19.22 -3.22 -11.82
CA LEU A 588 19.14 -4.66 -12.06
C LEU A 588 20.49 -5.29 -12.40
N GLU A 589 21.38 -4.58 -13.12
CA GLU A 589 22.75 -5.03 -13.39
C GLU A 589 23.60 -5.14 -12.11
N SER A 590 23.29 -4.34 -11.09
CA SER A 590 23.97 -4.36 -9.78
C SER A 590 23.26 -5.23 -8.74
N GLN A 591 22.22 -5.98 -9.13
CA GLN A 591 21.45 -6.83 -8.21
C GLN A 591 22.29 -7.95 -7.61
N ALA A 592 22.23 -8.10 -6.28
CA ALA A 592 22.95 -9.09 -5.50
C ALA A 592 22.36 -10.52 -5.59
#